data_40e7d99e777ffb46770fed01bad22965
#
_entry.id   40e7d99e777ffb46770fed01bad22965
#
_cell.length_a   1.000
_cell.length_b   1.000
_cell.length_c   1.000
_cell.angle_alpha   90.00
_cell.angle_beta   90.00
_cell.angle_gamma   90.00
#
_symmetry.space_group_name_H-M   'P 1'
#
loop_
_entity.id
_entity.type
_entity.pdbx_description
1 polymer ?
#
loop_
_entity_poly.entity_id
_entity_poly.type
_entity_poly.pdbx_seq_one_letter_code
_entity_poly.pdbx_strand_id
1 'polypeptide(L)'
;MNMENPMQRMMKNLKQNAALPLSLLAALTMVGCNETGSSSLGSSEDEHEHAESDHPGRLVIAAGDDGSQLYMYDLEANALLPGTLTLDYDASALYTSPGKRFVLAIQRDNDQVQVIDGGLYLHDDHVDEVIPSFAGTLTGPAPTHFRVHGEQAALFYDGDADNAVMAQMELLTDESLETASSEASQTLTSAHHGVAEPRGDVLLTTFRTADDGLPETVDVYHQHNDHYHKEDTISLTCPELHGAGSNEDYSVFGCDDGILIVHQNGEEFTAEHVDNATLGLAAGERISGFDSHHELSHFIGYAGDRVFVIHPEDGDAEELDWTEGATVSLENHSLDPHAEHLVLLDDAGDLRIFDTTDWSEHAHVEDAIAPGNTHMVVAGEPAHVYLSDSGNQFILVVHLEEGSVEESLPLTFPPAALAWAGLDTDHDEEDHEDEDDGHDH
;
A
#
# COMPACT_ATOMS: atom_id res chain seq x y z
N MET A 1 -5.22 11.77 42.94
CA MET A 1 -5.33 10.51 42.24
C MET A 1 -4.06 10.38 41.46
N ASN A 2 -3.20 9.44 41.81
CA ASN A 2 -1.95 9.21 41.07
C ASN A 2 -2.30 8.31 39.86
N MET A 3 -2.24 8.86 38.69
CA MET A 3 -2.29 8.06 37.46
C MET A 3 -0.93 7.36 37.30
N GLU A 4 -0.93 6.03 37.34
CA GLU A 4 0.24 5.23 37.01
C GLU A 4 0.46 5.30 35.50
N ASN A 5 1.70 5.49 35.08
CA ASN A 5 2.15 5.55 33.72
C ASN A 5 1.83 4.20 33.01
N PRO A 6 1.29 4.22 31.78
CA PRO A 6 0.95 3.01 31.00
C PRO A 6 2.11 2.01 30.88
N MET A 7 3.34 2.50 30.74
CA MET A 7 4.56 1.69 30.71
C MET A 7 4.78 0.84 31.99
N GLN A 8 4.29 1.31 33.16
CA GLN A 8 4.37 0.53 34.39
C GLN A 8 3.30 -0.57 34.47
N ARG A 9 2.21 -0.43 33.74
CA ARG A 9 1.15 -1.43 33.64
C ARG A 9 1.59 -2.59 32.73
N MET A 10 2.22 -2.29 31.61
CA MET A 10 2.77 -3.26 30.66
C MET A 10 3.87 -4.13 31.30
N MET A 11 4.79 -3.53 32.07
CA MET A 11 5.84 -4.30 32.76
C MET A 11 5.33 -5.18 33.91
N LYS A 12 4.11 -4.92 34.45
CA LYS A 12 3.52 -5.80 35.48
C LYS A 12 2.96 -7.09 34.86
N ASN A 13 2.44 -7.05 33.64
CA ASN A 13 1.89 -8.22 32.97
C ASN A 13 2.98 -9.18 32.46
N LEU A 14 4.11 -8.66 31.99
CA LEU A 14 5.28 -9.47 31.59
C LEU A 14 5.96 -10.24 32.73
N LYS A 15 5.73 -9.87 33.99
CA LYS A 15 6.36 -10.53 35.16
C LYS A 15 5.58 -11.69 35.75
N GLN A 16 4.40 -12.02 35.27
CA GLN A 16 3.57 -13.08 35.88
C GLN A 16 3.69 -14.46 35.18
N ASN A 17 4.29 -14.57 33.99
CA ASN A 17 4.37 -15.83 33.25
C ASN A 17 5.76 -16.47 33.14
N ALA A 18 6.76 -16.03 33.92
CA ALA A 18 8.08 -16.62 33.93
C ALA A 18 8.32 -17.48 35.17
N ALA A 19 7.85 -18.71 35.15
CA ALA A 19 8.27 -19.76 36.09
C ALA A 19 8.38 -21.10 35.37
N LEU A 20 9.53 -21.38 34.81
CA LEU A 20 9.93 -22.73 34.34
C LEU A 20 11.20 -23.17 35.10
N PRO A 21 11.27 -24.42 35.53
CA PRO A 21 12.37 -24.88 36.35
C PRO A 21 13.56 -25.35 35.53
N LEU A 22 14.73 -24.96 36.00
CA LEU A 22 16.04 -25.42 35.61
C LEU A 22 16.19 -26.93 35.90
N SER A 23 16.48 -27.76 34.92
CA SER A 23 17.04 -29.10 35.12
C SER A 23 18.30 -29.28 34.27
N LEU A 24 19.38 -29.33 34.99
CA LEU A 24 20.73 -29.66 34.60
C LEU A 24 20.81 -31.17 34.29
N LEU A 25 21.37 -31.60 33.14
CA LEU A 25 22.09 -32.89 33.12
C LEU A 25 23.23 -32.91 32.08
N ALA A 26 24.31 -33.50 32.53
CA ALA A 26 25.63 -33.43 31.99
C ALA A 26 25.91 -34.43 30.83
N ALA A 27 27.01 -34.18 30.16
CA ALA A 27 27.67 -34.86 29.07
C ALA A 27 27.90 -36.35 29.22
N LEU A 28 27.96 -37.08 28.10
CA LEU A 28 28.98 -38.13 27.88
C LEU A 28 29.29 -38.34 26.41
N THR A 29 30.55 -38.18 26.07
CA THR A 29 31.19 -38.52 24.79
C THR A 29 31.38 -40.02 24.65
N MET A 30 31.14 -40.60 23.47
CA MET A 30 31.84 -41.83 23.01
C MET A 30 32.08 -41.77 21.51
N VAL A 31 33.32 -41.93 21.16
CA VAL A 31 33.88 -42.17 19.83
C VAL A 31 33.71 -43.67 19.50
N GLY A 32 33.40 -43.99 18.24
CA GLY A 32 33.43 -45.34 17.73
C GLY A 32 33.32 -45.38 16.20
N CYS A 33 34.46 -45.59 15.52
CA CYS A 33 34.54 -46.00 14.10
C CYS A 33 34.17 -47.47 13.95
N ASN A 34 33.50 -47.91 12.89
CA ASN A 34 34.04 -48.79 11.86
C ASN A 34 33.01 -49.39 10.90
N GLU A 35 33.28 -49.21 9.63
CA GLU A 35 33.21 -50.06 8.44
C GLU A 35 32.00 -50.92 8.02
N THR A 36 31.69 -50.69 6.75
CA THR A 36 31.35 -51.59 5.63
C THR A 36 30.03 -52.36 5.61
N GLY A 37 29.29 -52.10 4.51
CA GLY A 37 28.49 -53.15 3.88
C GLY A 37 27.22 -52.74 3.17
N SER A 38 27.31 -52.48 1.86
CA SER A 38 26.41 -52.93 0.77
C SER A 38 24.90 -52.60 0.77
N SER A 39 24.53 -51.73 -0.15
CA SER A 39 23.38 -51.77 -1.09
C SER A 39 22.00 -52.19 -0.60
N SER A 40 21.10 -51.24 -0.60
CA SER A 40 19.76 -51.41 -1.18
C SER A 40 19.24 -50.02 -1.60
N LEU A 41 18.80 -49.91 -2.86
CA LEU A 41 18.08 -48.80 -3.44
C LEU A 41 16.75 -48.63 -2.69
N GLY A 42 16.64 -47.57 -1.93
CA GLY A 42 15.40 -47.02 -1.43
C GLY A 42 15.26 -45.63 -2.04
N SER A 43 14.26 -45.43 -2.82
CA SER A 43 13.80 -44.10 -3.25
C SER A 43 13.48 -43.30 -1.98
N SER A 44 14.36 -42.38 -1.61
CA SER A 44 13.98 -41.29 -0.76
C SER A 44 13.20 -40.33 -1.66
N GLU A 45 11.91 -40.23 -1.46
CA GLU A 45 11.16 -39.05 -1.77
C GLU A 45 11.79 -37.96 -0.89
N ASP A 46 12.56 -37.10 -1.47
CA ASP A 46 12.96 -35.84 -0.87
C ASP A 46 11.62 -35.04 -0.77
N GLU A 47 11.02 -35.05 0.41
CA GLU A 47 10.10 -34.01 0.81
C GLU A 47 10.95 -32.74 0.79
N HIS A 48 10.86 -31.98 -0.28
CA HIS A 48 11.22 -30.57 -0.27
C HIS A 48 10.24 -29.93 0.74
N GLU A 49 10.65 -29.81 2.00
CA GLU A 49 10.14 -28.76 2.84
C GLU A 49 10.44 -27.47 2.06
N HIS A 50 9.41 -26.91 1.41
CA HIS A 50 9.43 -25.51 1.03
C HIS A 50 9.61 -24.76 2.36
N ALA A 51 10.82 -24.30 2.64
CA ALA A 51 11.03 -23.27 3.61
C ALA A 51 10.17 -22.12 3.08
N GLU A 52 9.15 -21.72 3.85
CA GLU A 52 8.47 -20.46 3.64
C GLU A 52 9.60 -19.43 3.57
N SER A 53 9.83 -18.89 2.38
CA SER A 53 10.84 -17.87 2.19
C SER A 53 10.23 -16.60 2.78
N ASP A 54 10.64 -16.26 4.00
CA ASP A 54 10.41 -14.93 4.55
C ASP A 54 10.95 -13.94 3.52
N HIS A 55 10.03 -13.22 2.84
CA HIS A 55 10.44 -12.22 1.86
C HIS A 55 10.96 -11.00 2.60
N PRO A 56 12.24 -10.65 2.45
CA PRO A 56 12.83 -9.55 3.17
C PRO A 56 12.16 -8.23 2.79
N GLY A 57 11.95 -7.39 3.78
CA GLY A 57 11.36 -6.06 3.62
C GLY A 57 12.12 -5.00 4.40
N ARG A 58 11.96 -3.75 4.01
CA ARG A 58 12.55 -2.58 4.65
C ARG A 58 11.50 -1.51 4.88
N LEU A 59 11.47 -0.91 6.06
CA LEU A 59 10.69 0.28 6.29
C LEU A 59 11.51 1.51 5.95
N VAL A 60 10.96 2.38 5.11
CA VAL A 60 11.46 3.72 4.84
C VAL A 60 10.73 4.67 5.77
N ILE A 61 11.48 5.34 6.65
CA ILE A 61 10.93 6.11 7.77
C ILE A 61 11.39 7.56 7.65
N ALA A 62 10.47 8.48 7.44
CA ALA A 62 10.77 9.91 7.53
C ALA A 62 10.82 10.35 9.00
N ALA A 63 11.83 11.15 9.37
CA ALA A 63 11.93 11.71 10.72
C ALA A 63 10.92 12.84 10.92
N GLY A 64 10.24 12.85 12.06
CA GLY A 64 9.19 13.84 12.35
C GLY A 64 9.72 15.22 12.75
N ASP A 65 10.99 15.35 13.10
CA ASP A 65 11.65 16.61 13.44
C ASP A 65 12.45 17.20 12.24
N ASP A 66 12.67 16.38 11.20
CA ASP A 66 13.29 16.78 9.94
C ASP A 66 12.77 15.86 8.83
N GLY A 67 11.69 16.24 8.16
CA GLY A 67 11.00 15.46 7.13
C GLY A 67 11.84 15.18 5.88
N SER A 68 13.04 15.79 5.78
CA SER A 68 14.01 15.49 4.74
C SER A 68 14.94 14.32 5.08
N GLN A 69 14.98 13.87 6.34
CA GLN A 69 15.82 12.74 6.76
C GLN A 69 15.05 11.44 6.68
N LEU A 70 15.53 10.51 5.86
CA LEU A 70 15.00 9.16 5.74
C LEU A 70 15.93 8.15 6.39
N TYR A 71 15.35 7.26 7.17
CA TYR A 71 15.98 6.11 7.78
C TYR A 71 15.43 4.84 7.15
N MET A 72 16.26 3.82 7.04
CA MET A 72 15.85 2.49 6.57
C MET A 72 15.97 1.52 7.73
N TYR A 73 14.88 0.82 8.03
CA TYR A 73 14.86 -0.27 9.00
C TYR A 73 14.76 -1.59 8.24
N ASP A 74 15.74 -2.43 8.41
CA ASP A 74 15.78 -3.77 7.82
C ASP A 74 15.03 -4.72 8.74
N LEU A 75 13.96 -5.32 8.24
CA LEU A 75 13.04 -6.14 9.04
C LEU A 75 13.63 -7.50 9.36
N GLU A 76 14.40 -8.11 8.45
CA GLU A 76 15.08 -9.38 8.70
C GLU A 76 16.21 -9.22 9.72
N ALA A 77 17.04 -8.19 9.56
CA ALA A 77 18.09 -7.88 10.51
C ALA A 77 17.57 -7.31 11.84
N ASN A 78 16.29 -6.92 11.91
CA ASN A 78 15.64 -6.26 13.03
C ASN A 78 16.46 -5.04 13.51
N ALA A 79 16.88 -4.18 12.58
CA ALA A 79 17.78 -3.08 12.88
C ALA A 79 17.72 -1.93 11.85
N LEU A 80 17.99 -0.71 12.32
CA LEU A 80 18.25 0.41 11.41
C LEU A 80 19.52 0.14 10.61
N LEU A 81 19.44 0.30 9.29
CA LEU A 81 20.61 0.29 8.43
C LEU A 81 21.53 1.48 8.75
N PRO A 82 22.86 1.31 8.58
CA PRO A 82 23.79 2.38 8.84
C PRO A 82 23.66 3.50 7.80
N GLY A 83 23.52 4.73 8.26
CA GLY A 83 23.40 5.92 7.42
C GLY A 83 21.96 6.41 7.32
N THR A 84 21.79 7.52 6.64
CA THR A 84 20.50 8.17 6.33
C THR A 84 20.53 8.63 4.89
N LEU A 85 19.39 8.64 4.23
CA LEU A 85 19.20 9.36 2.99
C LEU A 85 18.65 10.76 3.33
N THR A 86 19.18 11.78 2.67
CA THR A 86 18.70 13.14 2.86
C THR A 86 18.04 13.61 1.57
N LEU A 87 16.73 13.82 1.65
CA LEU A 87 15.94 14.41 0.56
C LEU A 87 16.35 15.86 0.33
N ASP A 88 16.15 16.36 -0.87
CA ASP A 88 16.39 17.77 -1.19
C ASP A 88 15.43 18.70 -0.43
N TYR A 89 14.22 18.24 -0.13
CA TYR A 89 13.15 18.92 0.62
C TYR A 89 12.36 17.91 1.45
N ASP A 90 11.53 18.38 2.36
CA ASP A 90 10.64 17.54 3.15
C ASP A 90 9.63 16.82 2.25
N ALA A 91 9.41 15.54 2.50
CA ALA A 91 8.38 14.77 1.83
C ALA A 91 6.99 15.11 2.39
N SER A 92 6.03 15.38 1.52
CA SER A 92 4.61 15.50 1.88
C SER A 92 3.92 14.14 1.97
N ALA A 93 4.44 13.11 1.30
CA ALA A 93 3.99 11.72 1.34
C ALA A 93 5.11 10.77 0.90
N LEU A 94 5.02 9.53 1.33
CA LEU A 94 5.82 8.40 0.85
C LEU A 94 4.88 7.37 0.24
N TYR A 95 5.19 6.86 -0.95
CA TYR A 95 4.43 5.81 -1.61
C TYR A 95 5.36 4.68 -2.05
N THR A 96 4.92 3.45 -1.89
CA THR A 96 5.58 2.26 -2.41
C THR A 96 5.28 2.11 -3.91
N SER A 97 6.26 1.73 -4.72
CA SER A 97 6.09 1.44 -6.15
C SER A 97 5.24 0.20 -6.41
N PRO A 98 4.73 -0.02 -7.63
CA PRO A 98 3.96 -1.22 -7.97
C PRO A 98 4.67 -2.53 -7.59
N GLY A 99 5.91 -2.73 -8.07
CA GLY A 99 6.72 -3.92 -7.77
C GLY A 99 7.45 -3.84 -6.42
N LYS A 100 7.04 -2.96 -5.52
CA LYS A 100 7.45 -2.84 -4.12
C LYS A 100 8.92 -2.44 -3.88
N ARG A 101 9.80 -2.44 -4.91
CA ARG A 101 11.23 -2.16 -4.74
C ARG A 101 11.54 -0.71 -4.40
N PHE A 102 10.78 0.24 -4.96
CA PHE A 102 11.05 1.67 -4.82
C PHE A 102 10.07 2.35 -3.87
N VAL A 103 10.53 3.45 -3.26
CA VAL A 103 9.69 4.40 -2.54
C VAL A 103 9.79 5.76 -3.19
N LEU A 104 8.65 6.38 -3.44
CA LEU A 104 8.52 7.71 -4.02
C LEU A 104 8.27 8.71 -2.90
N ALA A 105 9.21 9.63 -2.68
CA ALA A 105 9.07 10.74 -1.74
C ALA A 105 8.51 11.96 -2.49
N ILE A 106 7.24 12.24 -2.27
CA ILE A 106 6.54 13.36 -2.91
C ILE A 106 6.97 14.67 -2.24
N GLN A 107 7.47 15.61 -3.00
CA GLN A 107 7.90 16.96 -2.56
C GLN A 107 7.05 18.00 -3.30
N ARG A 108 5.75 17.98 -3.04
CA ARG A 108 4.72 18.72 -3.76
C ARG A 108 5.04 20.20 -3.95
N ASP A 109 5.44 20.88 -2.87
CA ASP A 109 5.72 22.31 -2.87
C ASP A 109 7.02 22.69 -3.62
N ASN A 110 7.77 21.67 -4.06
CA ASN A 110 9.05 21.81 -4.74
C ASN A 110 9.05 21.20 -6.15
N ASP A 111 7.87 20.84 -6.66
CA ASP A 111 7.66 20.36 -8.02
C ASP A 111 8.51 19.11 -8.38
N GLN A 112 8.72 18.21 -7.41
CA GLN A 112 9.53 17.01 -7.62
C GLN A 112 9.10 15.81 -6.78
N VAL A 113 9.59 14.64 -7.20
CA VAL A 113 9.48 13.37 -6.48
C VAL A 113 10.85 12.71 -6.51
N GLN A 114 11.44 12.46 -5.36
CA GLN A 114 12.68 11.68 -5.28
C GLN A 114 12.35 10.20 -5.16
N VAL A 115 13.01 9.40 -6.00
CA VAL A 115 12.83 7.95 -6.05
C VAL A 115 13.96 7.30 -5.26
N ILE A 116 13.58 6.49 -4.28
CA ILE A 116 14.48 5.75 -3.39
C ILE A 116 14.42 4.27 -3.80
N ASP A 117 15.55 3.68 -4.15
CA ASP A 117 15.70 2.23 -4.29
C ASP A 117 15.86 1.62 -2.88
N GLY A 118 14.93 0.74 -2.49
CA GLY A 118 14.95 0.02 -1.22
C GLY A 118 16.13 -0.94 -1.08
N GLY A 119 16.78 -1.29 -2.19
CA GLY A 119 17.96 -2.11 -2.24
C GLY A 119 17.70 -3.61 -2.08
N LEU A 120 16.47 -4.05 -2.37
CA LEU A 120 16.09 -5.46 -2.43
C LEU A 120 15.59 -5.77 -3.84
N TYR A 121 16.05 -6.84 -4.45
CA TYR A 121 15.57 -7.28 -5.75
C TYR A 121 15.80 -8.78 -5.95
N LEU A 122 14.88 -9.41 -6.68
CA LEU A 122 14.97 -10.83 -6.99
C LEU A 122 15.97 -11.04 -8.14
N HIS A 123 16.88 -12.01 -7.98
CA HIS A 123 17.80 -12.41 -9.01
C HIS A 123 17.83 -13.95 -9.10
N ASP A 124 17.28 -14.50 -10.19
CA ASP A 124 16.98 -15.92 -10.34
C ASP A 124 16.06 -16.41 -9.18
N ASP A 125 16.59 -17.21 -8.27
CA ASP A 125 15.90 -17.83 -7.14
C ASP A 125 16.36 -17.29 -5.77
N HIS A 126 17.01 -16.13 -5.74
CA HIS A 126 17.51 -15.54 -4.50
C HIS A 126 17.37 -14.03 -4.48
N VAL A 127 17.28 -13.48 -3.27
CA VAL A 127 17.22 -12.04 -3.05
C VAL A 127 18.63 -11.48 -2.97
N ASP A 128 18.91 -10.49 -3.82
CA ASP A 128 20.12 -9.70 -3.72
C ASP A 128 19.85 -8.44 -2.89
N GLU A 129 20.74 -8.15 -1.96
CA GLU A 129 20.70 -6.97 -1.13
C GLU A 129 21.78 -5.98 -1.48
N VAL A 130 21.40 -4.73 -1.68
CA VAL A 130 22.33 -3.61 -1.82
C VAL A 130 21.99 -2.50 -0.83
N ILE A 131 22.92 -1.58 -0.66
CA ILE A 131 22.67 -0.40 0.20
C ILE A 131 21.62 0.47 -0.47
N PRO A 132 20.53 0.84 0.23
CA PRO A 132 19.52 1.76 -0.28
C PRO A 132 20.11 3.07 -0.78
N SER A 133 19.59 3.59 -1.88
CA SER A 133 20.12 4.79 -2.51
C SER A 133 19.05 5.53 -3.31
N PHE A 134 19.32 6.77 -3.73
CA PHE A 134 18.46 7.44 -4.69
C PHE A 134 18.64 6.86 -6.09
N ALA A 135 17.53 6.46 -6.73
CA ALA A 135 17.50 6.13 -8.16
C ALA A 135 17.51 7.41 -9.02
N GLY A 136 16.87 8.48 -8.53
CA GLY A 136 16.83 9.78 -9.21
C GLY A 136 15.68 10.66 -8.77
N THR A 137 15.28 11.60 -9.64
CA THR A 137 14.23 12.57 -9.34
C THR A 137 13.32 12.76 -10.56
N LEU A 138 12.02 12.53 -10.39
CA LEU A 138 10.97 12.96 -11.33
C LEU A 138 10.64 14.42 -11.05
N THR A 139 10.34 15.20 -12.08
CA THR A 139 10.02 16.62 -11.93
C THR A 139 8.76 16.98 -12.68
N GLY A 140 7.85 17.67 -12.00
CA GLY A 140 6.58 18.13 -12.56
C GLY A 140 5.81 19.00 -11.59
N PRO A 141 4.90 19.85 -12.08
CA PRO A 141 4.29 20.91 -11.28
C PRO A 141 3.28 20.37 -10.27
N ALA A 142 3.59 20.49 -8.98
CA ALA A 142 2.75 20.09 -7.86
C ALA A 142 2.30 18.61 -7.91
N PRO A 143 3.23 17.61 -7.77
CA PRO A 143 2.89 16.19 -7.72
C PRO A 143 1.92 15.93 -6.56
N THR A 144 0.85 15.15 -6.80
CA THR A 144 -0.25 15.04 -5.85
C THR A 144 -0.70 13.62 -5.61
N HIS A 145 -1.34 12.99 -6.58
CA HIS A 145 -1.92 11.66 -6.43
C HIS A 145 -1.06 10.62 -7.14
N PHE A 146 -0.85 9.54 -6.42
CA PHE A 146 -0.17 8.34 -6.91
C PHE A 146 -1.14 7.17 -6.77
N ARG A 147 -1.45 6.49 -7.87
CA ARG A 147 -2.41 5.39 -7.93
C ARG A 147 -1.75 4.18 -8.55
N VAL A 148 -1.92 3.03 -7.91
CA VAL A 148 -1.35 1.75 -8.34
C VAL A 148 -2.47 0.85 -8.82
N HIS A 149 -2.23 0.13 -9.92
CA HIS A 149 -3.08 -0.94 -10.43
C HIS A 149 -2.19 -1.99 -11.12
N GLY A 150 -2.11 -3.19 -10.53
CA GLY A 150 -1.16 -4.22 -10.95
C GLY A 150 0.28 -3.69 -10.96
N GLU A 151 1.02 -3.93 -12.02
CA GLU A 151 2.42 -3.52 -12.18
C GLU A 151 2.61 -2.04 -12.56
N GLN A 152 1.53 -1.28 -12.65
CA GLN A 152 1.57 0.12 -13.11
C GLN A 152 1.15 1.09 -12.02
N ALA A 153 1.73 2.27 -12.07
CA ALA A 153 1.27 3.41 -11.29
C ALA A 153 1.11 4.65 -12.15
N ALA A 154 0.14 5.49 -11.80
CA ALA A 154 -0.01 6.81 -12.37
C ALA A 154 0.30 7.88 -11.32
N LEU A 155 1.18 8.81 -11.66
CA LEU A 155 1.47 10.01 -10.88
C LEU A 155 0.82 11.21 -11.55
N PHE A 156 -0.03 11.90 -10.81
CA PHE A 156 -0.73 13.11 -11.26
C PHE A 156 -0.07 14.36 -10.66
N TYR A 157 0.10 15.39 -11.50
CA TYR A 157 0.61 16.70 -11.14
C TYR A 157 -0.48 17.74 -11.40
N ASP A 158 -0.85 18.51 -10.40
CA ASP A 158 -1.98 19.45 -10.47
C ASP A 158 -1.73 20.64 -11.41
N GLY A 159 -0.46 20.95 -11.66
CA GLY A 159 -0.13 22.18 -12.37
C GLY A 159 -0.19 23.43 -11.46
N ASP A 160 -0.10 24.59 -12.08
CA ASP A 160 -0.20 25.89 -11.40
C ASP A 160 -1.04 26.85 -12.26
N ALA A 161 -2.31 27.01 -11.91
CA ALA A 161 -3.25 27.84 -12.65
C ALA A 161 -2.86 29.33 -12.63
N ASP A 162 -2.24 29.81 -11.54
CA ASP A 162 -1.83 31.21 -11.40
C ASP A 162 -0.67 31.56 -12.35
N ASN A 163 0.18 30.61 -12.65
CA ASN A 163 1.30 30.73 -13.57
C ASN A 163 1.05 30.12 -14.95
N ALA A 164 -0.17 29.65 -15.22
CA ALA A 164 -0.56 28.97 -16.47
C ALA A 164 0.31 27.74 -16.79
N VAL A 165 0.70 26.99 -15.77
CA VAL A 165 1.33 25.66 -15.89
C VAL A 165 0.25 24.61 -15.82
N MET A 166 0.14 23.80 -16.85
CA MET A 166 -0.94 22.78 -16.97
C MET A 166 -0.67 21.57 -16.07
N ALA A 167 -1.74 20.87 -15.71
CA ALA A 167 -1.66 19.58 -15.05
C ALA A 167 -1.00 18.54 -15.97
N GLN A 168 -0.42 17.53 -15.38
CA GLN A 168 0.33 16.48 -16.09
C GLN A 168 0.07 15.13 -15.40
N MET A 169 0.20 14.06 -16.17
CA MET A 169 0.19 12.69 -15.66
C MET A 169 1.36 11.90 -16.25
N GLU A 170 1.88 10.96 -15.47
CA GLU A 170 2.97 10.07 -15.83
C GLU A 170 2.59 8.63 -15.49
N LEU A 171 2.89 7.69 -16.39
CA LEU A 171 2.83 6.27 -16.13
C LEU A 171 4.20 5.80 -15.65
N LEU A 172 4.20 5.06 -14.54
CA LEU A 172 5.40 4.54 -13.88
C LEU A 172 5.30 3.02 -13.72
N THR A 173 6.42 2.36 -13.88
CA THR A 173 6.66 0.95 -13.57
C THR A 173 7.96 0.85 -12.77
N ASP A 174 8.21 -0.26 -12.10
CA ASP A 174 9.49 -0.43 -11.40
C ASP A 174 10.67 -0.39 -12.37
N GLU A 175 10.54 -0.86 -13.63
CA GLU A 175 11.57 -0.72 -14.66
C GLU A 175 11.89 0.75 -14.96
N SER A 176 10.87 1.59 -15.12
CA SER A 176 11.07 3.03 -15.37
C SER A 176 11.67 3.75 -14.18
N LEU A 177 11.33 3.32 -12.96
CA LEU A 177 11.82 3.89 -11.71
C LEU A 177 13.30 3.57 -11.44
N GLU A 178 13.89 2.53 -12.04
CA GLU A 178 15.34 2.27 -11.94
C GLU A 178 16.19 3.47 -12.35
N THR A 179 15.70 4.29 -13.25
CA THR A 179 16.36 5.51 -13.73
C THR A 179 15.58 6.78 -13.44
N ALA A 180 14.56 6.70 -12.55
CA ALA A 180 13.62 7.77 -12.25
C ALA A 180 13.10 8.45 -13.53
N SER A 181 12.51 7.65 -14.40
CA SER A 181 11.87 8.08 -15.65
C SER A 181 10.43 7.61 -15.69
N SER A 182 9.62 8.07 -16.61
CA SER A 182 8.29 7.58 -16.88
C SER A 182 8.24 6.76 -18.17
N GLU A 183 7.36 5.76 -18.20
CA GLU A 183 7.05 4.98 -19.41
C GLU A 183 6.37 5.85 -20.49
N ALA A 184 5.41 6.64 -20.02
CA ALA A 184 4.66 7.56 -20.85
C ALA A 184 4.20 8.77 -20.04
N SER A 185 3.96 9.89 -20.70
CA SER A 185 3.46 11.10 -20.03
C SER A 185 2.49 11.88 -20.91
N GLN A 186 1.65 12.69 -20.26
CA GLN A 186 0.72 13.59 -20.94
C GLN A 186 0.54 14.89 -20.15
N THR A 187 0.72 16.01 -20.83
CA THR A 187 0.32 17.32 -20.33
C THR A 187 -1.15 17.57 -20.72
N LEU A 188 -1.98 17.92 -19.73
CA LEU A 188 -3.39 18.24 -19.93
C LEU A 188 -3.59 19.68 -20.43
N THR A 189 -4.82 20.07 -20.67
CA THR A 189 -5.12 21.41 -21.22
C THR A 189 -5.54 22.43 -20.16
N SER A 190 -5.65 22.01 -18.89
CA SER A 190 -5.95 22.87 -17.75
C SER A 190 -5.13 22.45 -16.53
N ALA A 191 -4.80 23.40 -15.64
CA ALA A 191 -4.30 23.11 -14.33
C ALA A 191 -5.47 22.82 -13.40
N HIS A 192 -5.45 21.70 -12.69
CA HIS A 192 -6.49 21.34 -11.71
C HIS A 192 -5.97 20.23 -10.79
N HIS A 193 -6.53 20.18 -9.60
CA HIS A 193 -6.35 19.04 -8.71
C HIS A 193 -7.08 17.84 -9.30
N GLY A 194 -6.38 16.72 -9.49
CA GLY A 194 -6.95 15.57 -10.18
C GLY A 194 -6.23 14.27 -9.88
N VAL A 195 -6.72 13.19 -10.48
CA VAL A 195 -6.18 11.84 -10.36
C VAL A 195 -6.20 11.14 -11.72
N ALA A 196 -5.28 10.19 -11.91
CA ALA A 196 -5.25 9.28 -13.04
C ALA A 196 -5.22 7.84 -12.52
N GLU A 197 -6.04 6.98 -13.11
CA GLU A 197 -6.14 5.55 -12.81
C GLU A 197 -5.54 4.75 -13.98
N PRO A 198 -4.43 4.01 -13.77
CA PRO A 198 -3.84 3.17 -14.82
C PRO A 198 -4.69 1.91 -15.03
N ARG A 199 -4.83 1.51 -16.30
CA ARG A 199 -5.60 0.35 -16.73
C ARG A 199 -4.98 -0.28 -17.99
N GLY A 200 -3.76 -0.83 -17.88
CA GLY A 200 -3.01 -1.33 -19.00
C GLY A 200 -2.61 -0.21 -19.97
N ASP A 201 -3.01 -0.30 -21.23
CA ASP A 201 -2.72 0.72 -22.24
C ASP A 201 -3.58 2.00 -22.11
N VAL A 202 -4.45 2.06 -21.09
CA VAL A 202 -5.38 3.18 -20.88
C VAL A 202 -5.12 3.87 -19.55
N LEU A 203 -5.27 5.20 -19.53
CA LEU A 203 -5.44 5.99 -18.31
C LEU A 203 -6.85 6.60 -18.29
N LEU A 204 -7.57 6.40 -17.19
CA LEU A 204 -8.76 7.18 -16.88
C LEU A 204 -8.32 8.37 -16.03
N THR A 205 -8.46 9.59 -16.53
CA THR A 205 -8.02 10.77 -15.79
C THR A 205 -9.14 11.75 -15.57
N THR A 206 -9.17 12.34 -14.40
CA THR A 206 -10.14 13.38 -14.07
C THR A 206 -9.82 14.66 -14.85
N PHE A 207 -10.84 15.36 -15.30
CA PHE A 207 -10.67 16.59 -16.06
C PHE A 207 -11.66 17.67 -15.63
N ARG A 208 -11.15 18.90 -15.55
CA ARG A 208 -11.92 20.09 -15.23
C ARG A 208 -12.14 20.94 -16.46
N THR A 209 -13.42 21.17 -16.80
CA THR A 209 -13.81 22.04 -17.92
C THR A 209 -14.05 23.48 -17.47
N ALA A 210 -14.38 23.69 -16.19
CA ALA A 210 -14.59 25.02 -15.60
C ALA A 210 -13.26 25.72 -15.28
N ASP A 211 -13.31 27.03 -15.06
CA ASP A 211 -12.12 27.83 -14.73
C ASP A 211 -11.66 27.60 -13.28
N ASP A 212 -12.54 27.16 -12.38
CA ASP A 212 -12.28 26.90 -10.95
C ASP A 212 -13.06 25.67 -10.46
N GLY A 213 -12.80 25.22 -9.23
CA GLY A 213 -13.41 24.03 -8.61
C GLY A 213 -12.62 22.75 -8.85
N LEU A 214 -13.22 21.64 -8.43
CA LEU A 214 -12.72 20.29 -8.69
C LEU A 214 -13.16 19.81 -10.09
N PRO A 215 -12.59 18.71 -10.58
CA PRO A 215 -13.01 18.08 -11.84
C PRO A 215 -14.49 17.67 -11.83
N GLU A 216 -15.06 17.52 -13.01
CA GLU A 216 -16.43 17.06 -13.19
C GLU A 216 -16.59 15.99 -14.27
N THR A 217 -15.51 15.63 -14.97
CA THR A 217 -15.51 14.60 -16.03
C THR A 217 -14.33 13.66 -15.87
N VAL A 218 -14.45 12.48 -16.48
CA VAL A 218 -13.37 11.51 -16.62
C VAL A 218 -13.07 11.34 -18.09
N ASP A 219 -11.84 11.58 -18.47
CA ASP A 219 -11.33 11.42 -19.83
C ASP A 219 -10.61 10.09 -19.99
N VAL A 220 -10.75 9.48 -21.17
CA VAL A 220 -10.09 8.23 -21.55
C VAL A 220 -8.90 8.56 -22.43
N TYR A 221 -7.72 8.18 -21.99
CA TYR A 221 -6.48 8.36 -22.73
C TYR A 221 -5.88 7.00 -23.08
N HIS A 222 -5.43 6.84 -24.32
CA HIS A 222 -4.77 5.62 -24.78
C HIS A 222 -3.27 5.87 -25.00
N GLN A 223 -2.43 4.93 -24.57
CA GLN A 223 -0.98 5.01 -24.68
C GLN A 223 -0.51 4.78 -26.11
N HIS A 224 0.40 5.63 -26.58
CA HIS A 224 1.09 5.51 -27.85
C HIS A 224 2.60 5.69 -27.64
N ASN A 225 3.30 4.62 -27.35
CA ASN A 225 4.70 4.62 -26.94
C ASN A 225 4.91 5.47 -25.66
N ASP A 226 5.58 6.62 -25.76
CA ASP A 226 5.99 7.48 -24.65
C ASP A 226 4.98 8.60 -24.32
N HIS A 227 3.79 8.60 -24.91
CA HIS A 227 2.77 9.63 -24.68
C HIS A 227 1.36 9.06 -24.83
N TYR A 228 0.36 9.88 -24.42
CA TYR A 228 -1.05 9.51 -24.48
C TYR A 228 -1.84 10.38 -25.46
N HIS A 229 -2.87 9.79 -26.05
CA HIS A 229 -3.89 10.48 -26.81
C HIS A 229 -5.23 10.37 -26.12
N LYS A 230 -5.91 11.50 -25.95
CA LYS A 230 -7.30 11.50 -25.52
C LYS A 230 -8.17 10.91 -26.63
N GLU A 231 -8.89 9.84 -26.33
CA GLU A 231 -9.78 9.18 -27.27
C GLU A 231 -11.26 9.50 -27.00
N ASP A 232 -11.64 9.56 -25.71
CA ASP A 232 -13.03 9.78 -25.34
C ASP A 232 -13.14 10.54 -24.01
N THR A 233 -14.37 10.85 -23.62
CA THR A 233 -14.78 11.33 -22.29
C THR A 233 -15.98 10.52 -21.86
N ILE A 234 -15.95 10.01 -20.63
CA ILE A 234 -17.09 9.29 -20.03
C ILE A 234 -18.33 10.20 -20.09
N SER A 235 -19.42 9.68 -20.63
CA SER A 235 -20.60 10.46 -20.97
C SER A 235 -21.40 11.01 -19.77
N LEU A 236 -21.16 10.47 -18.56
CA LEU A 236 -21.76 10.93 -17.31
C LEU A 236 -20.82 11.90 -16.58
N THR A 237 -21.38 12.90 -15.96
CA THR A 237 -20.63 13.86 -15.14
C THR A 237 -20.59 13.42 -13.69
N CYS A 238 -19.53 13.82 -12.99
CA CYS A 238 -19.27 13.57 -11.58
C CYS A 238 -18.88 14.90 -10.93
N PRO A 239 -19.87 15.73 -10.50
CA PRO A 239 -19.60 17.05 -9.98
C PRO A 239 -18.66 17.03 -8.78
N GLU A 240 -17.73 18.01 -8.70
CA GLU A 240 -16.75 18.14 -7.61
C GLU A 240 -16.00 16.80 -7.34
N LEU A 241 -15.60 16.13 -8.41
CA LEU A 241 -14.96 14.82 -8.36
C LEU A 241 -13.72 14.84 -7.45
N HIS A 242 -13.67 13.92 -6.48
CA HIS A 242 -12.55 13.73 -5.59
C HIS A 242 -12.47 12.27 -5.13
N GLY A 243 -11.26 11.69 -5.21
CA GLY A 243 -11.02 10.28 -4.93
C GLY A 243 -11.38 9.37 -6.11
N ALA A 244 -10.59 8.32 -6.26
CA ALA A 244 -10.77 7.30 -7.28
C ALA A 244 -10.19 5.96 -6.79
N GLY A 245 -10.58 4.86 -7.43
CA GLY A 245 -10.04 3.53 -7.24
C GLY A 245 -10.33 2.66 -8.45
N SER A 246 -9.49 1.65 -8.70
CA SER A 246 -9.66 0.70 -9.79
C SER A 246 -9.43 -0.73 -9.33
N ASN A 247 -10.22 -1.67 -9.89
CA ASN A 247 -9.98 -3.10 -9.84
C ASN A 247 -9.90 -3.65 -11.28
N GLU A 248 -9.91 -4.98 -11.46
CA GLU A 248 -9.78 -5.60 -12.78
C GLU A 248 -10.78 -5.03 -13.79
N ASP A 249 -12.07 -4.94 -13.46
CA ASP A 249 -13.15 -4.61 -14.39
C ASP A 249 -13.65 -3.17 -14.27
N TYR A 250 -13.49 -2.52 -13.11
CA TYR A 250 -14.15 -1.26 -12.80
C TYR A 250 -13.19 -0.18 -12.32
N SER A 251 -13.58 1.07 -12.52
CA SER A 251 -13.03 2.22 -11.81
C SER A 251 -14.16 3.02 -11.17
N VAL A 252 -13.94 3.54 -9.97
CA VAL A 252 -14.90 4.34 -9.22
C VAL A 252 -14.35 5.72 -8.94
N PHE A 253 -15.24 6.73 -8.95
CA PHE A 253 -14.90 8.12 -8.68
C PHE A 253 -15.94 8.73 -7.75
N GLY A 254 -15.49 9.46 -6.72
CA GLY A 254 -16.38 10.14 -5.78
C GLY A 254 -16.87 11.47 -6.31
N CYS A 255 -18.20 11.67 -6.36
CA CYS A 255 -18.86 12.87 -6.79
C CYS A 255 -19.53 13.58 -5.59
N ASP A 256 -19.88 14.87 -5.73
CA ASP A 256 -20.65 15.57 -4.70
C ASP A 256 -22.06 14.97 -4.51
N ASP A 257 -22.62 14.42 -5.58
CA ASP A 257 -23.98 13.87 -5.64
C ASP A 257 -24.04 12.33 -5.66
N GLY A 258 -22.92 11.63 -5.56
CA GLY A 258 -22.87 10.17 -5.59
C GLY A 258 -21.49 9.60 -5.89
N ILE A 259 -21.48 8.47 -6.59
CA ILE A 259 -20.28 7.88 -7.19
C ILE A 259 -20.52 7.62 -8.67
N LEU A 260 -19.47 7.78 -9.46
CA LEU A 260 -19.42 7.35 -10.86
C LEU A 260 -18.69 6.02 -10.92
N ILE A 261 -19.36 4.99 -11.42
CA ILE A 261 -18.79 3.66 -11.67
C ILE A 261 -18.55 3.54 -13.16
N VAL A 262 -17.33 3.22 -13.54
CA VAL A 262 -16.92 3.02 -14.94
C VAL A 262 -16.49 1.57 -15.12
N HIS A 263 -17.20 0.83 -15.97
CA HIS A 263 -16.88 -0.54 -16.34
C HIS A 263 -16.08 -0.56 -17.65
N GLN A 264 -14.96 -1.25 -17.65
CA GLN A 264 -14.13 -1.48 -18.81
C GLN A 264 -14.40 -2.89 -19.39
N ASN A 265 -14.65 -2.97 -20.68
CA ASN A 265 -14.77 -4.24 -21.40
C ASN A 265 -13.91 -4.15 -22.68
N GLY A 266 -12.64 -4.52 -22.54
CA GLY A 266 -11.64 -4.27 -23.56
C GLY A 266 -11.44 -2.77 -23.80
N GLU A 267 -11.68 -2.30 -25.04
CA GLU A 267 -11.58 -0.87 -25.40
C GLU A 267 -12.89 -0.08 -25.15
N GLU A 268 -13.97 -0.75 -24.74
CA GLU A 268 -15.28 -0.11 -24.54
C GLU A 268 -15.48 0.24 -23.06
N PHE A 269 -15.90 1.49 -22.78
CA PHE A 269 -16.23 1.98 -21.44
C PHE A 269 -17.70 2.27 -21.34
N THR A 270 -18.35 1.73 -20.30
CA THR A 270 -19.71 2.07 -19.92
C THR A 270 -19.70 2.67 -18.51
N ALA A 271 -20.64 3.54 -18.20
CA ALA A 271 -20.65 4.21 -16.92
C ALA A 271 -22.05 4.25 -16.32
N GLU A 272 -22.11 4.19 -15.00
CA GLU A 272 -23.30 4.37 -14.18
C GLU A 272 -23.01 5.40 -13.08
N HIS A 273 -24.01 6.20 -12.75
CA HIS A 273 -23.95 7.15 -11.64
C HIS A 273 -24.93 6.68 -10.55
N VAL A 274 -24.40 6.39 -9.36
CA VAL A 274 -25.18 5.99 -8.19
C VAL A 274 -25.29 7.17 -7.24
N ASP A 275 -26.49 7.66 -7.00
CA ASP A 275 -26.70 8.86 -6.19
C ASP A 275 -26.51 8.60 -4.67
N ASN A 276 -26.19 9.67 -3.92
CA ASN A 276 -25.95 9.62 -2.47
C ASN A 276 -27.13 9.01 -1.68
N ALA A 277 -28.37 9.17 -2.15
CA ALA A 277 -29.53 8.62 -1.46
C ALA A 277 -29.60 7.09 -1.60
N THR A 278 -29.19 6.54 -2.73
CA THR A 278 -29.04 5.10 -2.97
C THR A 278 -27.96 4.52 -2.08
N LEU A 279 -26.86 5.27 -1.89
CA LEU A 279 -25.75 4.88 -1.01
C LEU A 279 -26.06 5.09 0.49
N GLY A 280 -27.23 5.58 0.85
CA GLY A 280 -27.59 5.85 2.24
C GLY A 280 -26.86 7.03 2.88
N LEU A 281 -26.32 7.93 2.06
CA LEU A 281 -25.65 9.15 2.52
C LEU A 281 -26.64 10.28 2.80
N ALA A 282 -26.36 11.10 3.80
CA ALA A 282 -27.17 12.27 4.13
C ALA A 282 -26.79 13.46 3.23
N ALA A 283 -27.63 14.50 3.23
CA ALA A 283 -27.34 15.69 2.46
C ALA A 283 -26.04 16.36 2.93
N GLY A 284 -25.09 16.51 2.02
CA GLY A 284 -23.77 17.10 2.26
C GLY A 284 -22.69 16.08 2.67
N GLU A 285 -23.05 14.80 2.77
CA GLU A 285 -22.07 13.70 2.83
C GLU A 285 -21.75 13.22 1.43
N ARG A 286 -20.52 12.78 1.22
CA ARG A 286 -20.07 12.14 -0.03
C ARG A 286 -18.94 11.17 0.25
N ILE A 287 -18.82 10.15 -0.57
CA ILE A 287 -17.62 9.31 -0.62
C ILE A 287 -16.54 10.09 -1.37
N SER A 288 -15.38 10.28 -0.74
CA SER A 288 -14.29 11.09 -1.30
C SER A 288 -12.92 10.39 -1.22
N GLY A 289 -12.88 9.15 -0.74
CA GLY A 289 -11.71 8.29 -0.71
C GLY A 289 -12.11 6.86 -0.99
N PHE A 290 -11.17 6.09 -1.55
CA PHE A 290 -11.39 4.69 -1.88
C PHE A 290 -10.11 3.88 -1.62
N ASP A 291 -10.28 2.66 -1.07
CA ASP A 291 -9.32 1.60 -1.21
C ASP A 291 -9.82 0.61 -2.25
N SER A 292 -8.90 0.09 -3.04
CA SER A 292 -9.15 -0.85 -4.12
C SER A 292 -7.93 -1.73 -4.34
N HIS A 293 -8.17 -2.93 -4.82
CA HIS A 293 -7.15 -3.87 -5.26
C HIS A 293 -7.60 -4.52 -6.57
N HIS A 294 -6.66 -4.90 -7.43
CA HIS A 294 -7.01 -5.47 -8.74
C HIS A 294 -7.80 -6.78 -8.64
N GLU A 295 -7.54 -7.60 -7.62
CA GLU A 295 -8.23 -8.87 -7.38
C GLU A 295 -9.54 -8.72 -6.58
N LEU A 296 -9.76 -7.60 -5.88
CA LEU A 296 -10.96 -7.39 -5.08
C LEU A 296 -12.13 -6.94 -5.95
N SER A 297 -13.21 -7.70 -5.98
CA SER A 297 -14.41 -7.37 -6.76
C SER A 297 -15.20 -6.16 -6.23
N HIS A 298 -14.91 -5.70 -5.03
CA HIS A 298 -15.56 -4.59 -4.34
C HIS A 298 -14.60 -3.41 -4.17
N PHE A 299 -15.15 -2.25 -3.85
CA PHE A 299 -14.37 -1.09 -3.41
C PHE A 299 -14.74 -0.74 -1.98
N ILE A 300 -13.78 -0.22 -1.24
CA ILE A 300 -14.05 0.37 0.06
C ILE A 300 -14.14 1.88 -0.13
N GLY A 301 -15.28 2.47 0.22
CA GLY A 301 -15.52 3.91 0.09
C GLY A 301 -15.59 4.59 1.46
N TYR A 302 -15.04 5.79 1.55
CA TYR A 302 -14.97 6.57 2.80
C TYR A 302 -15.74 7.88 2.70
N ALA A 303 -16.72 8.05 3.61
CA ALA A 303 -17.48 9.30 3.77
C ALA A 303 -17.27 9.83 5.21
N GLY A 304 -16.17 10.54 5.42
CA GLY A 304 -15.69 10.89 6.77
C GLY A 304 -15.34 9.63 7.54
N ASP A 305 -15.95 9.42 8.72
CA ASP A 305 -15.72 8.24 9.57
C ASP A 305 -16.57 7.02 9.16
N ARG A 306 -17.41 7.12 8.16
CA ARG A 306 -18.25 6.04 7.65
C ARG A 306 -17.53 5.27 6.56
N VAL A 307 -17.59 3.95 6.64
CA VAL A 307 -16.97 3.01 5.71
C VAL A 307 -18.05 2.26 4.94
N PHE A 308 -17.90 2.13 3.64
CA PHE A 308 -18.85 1.49 2.74
C PHE A 308 -18.15 0.42 1.90
N VAL A 309 -18.81 -0.72 1.76
CA VAL A 309 -18.47 -1.74 0.76
C VAL A 309 -19.32 -1.45 -0.47
N ILE A 310 -18.67 -1.15 -1.58
CA ILE A 310 -19.32 -0.78 -2.84
C ILE A 310 -19.28 -1.96 -3.78
N HIS A 311 -20.44 -2.34 -4.30
CA HIS A 311 -20.64 -3.43 -5.26
C HIS A 311 -20.82 -2.83 -6.67
N PRO A 312 -19.75 -2.71 -7.47
CA PRO A 312 -19.82 -1.99 -8.74
C PRO A 312 -20.71 -2.69 -9.78
N GLU A 313 -20.87 -4.02 -9.72
CA GLU A 313 -21.71 -4.79 -10.63
C GLU A 313 -23.21 -4.50 -10.40
N ASP A 314 -23.62 -4.32 -9.15
CA ASP A 314 -25.01 -4.08 -8.75
C ASP A 314 -25.37 -2.59 -8.66
N GLY A 315 -24.37 -1.72 -8.64
CA GLY A 315 -24.54 -0.27 -8.49
C GLY A 315 -25.12 0.11 -7.12
N ASP A 316 -24.69 -0.58 -6.07
CA ASP A 316 -25.10 -0.29 -4.70
C ASP A 316 -23.92 -0.31 -3.72
N ALA A 317 -24.19 -0.01 -2.44
CA ALA A 317 -23.20 -0.08 -1.38
C ALA A 317 -23.84 -0.41 -0.04
N GLU A 318 -23.12 -1.12 0.80
CA GLU A 318 -23.48 -1.41 2.17
C GLU A 318 -22.55 -0.68 3.15
N GLU A 319 -23.12 -0.05 4.19
CA GLU A 319 -22.31 0.55 5.26
C GLU A 319 -21.75 -0.53 6.17
N LEU A 320 -20.44 -0.56 6.34
CA LEU A 320 -19.76 -1.42 7.30
C LEU A 320 -19.85 -0.81 8.71
N ASP A 321 -20.52 -1.50 9.65
CA ASP A 321 -20.52 -1.08 11.07
C ASP A 321 -19.19 -1.47 11.74
N TRP A 322 -18.13 -0.76 11.36
CA TRP A 322 -16.77 -1.03 11.83
C TRP A 322 -16.53 -0.59 13.28
N THR A 323 -17.40 0.25 13.84
CA THR A 323 -17.24 0.78 15.21
C THR A 323 -17.96 -0.05 16.26
N GLU A 324 -18.85 -0.97 15.88
CA GLU A 324 -19.75 -1.69 16.79
C GLU A 324 -20.55 -0.77 17.73
N GLY A 325 -20.84 0.44 17.25
CA GLY A 325 -21.58 1.47 17.97
C GLY A 325 -20.70 2.30 18.95
N ALA A 326 -19.38 2.17 18.92
CA ALA A 326 -18.48 3.10 19.61
C ALA A 326 -18.51 4.48 18.91
N THR A 327 -18.14 5.52 19.67
CA THR A 327 -18.01 6.88 19.12
C THR A 327 -16.53 7.15 18.95
N VAL A 328 -16.02 6.81 17.81
CA VAL A 328 -14.62 6.98 17.40
C VAL A 328 -14.58 7.54 15.99
N SER A 329 -13.45 8.13 15.58
CA SER A 329 -13.19 8.61 14.24
C SER A 329 -12.16 7.73 13.56
N LEU A 330 -12.26 7.58 12.25
CA LEU A 330 -11.29 6.84 11.44
C LEU A 330 -10.01 7.68 11.29
N GLU A 331 -8.88 7.13 11.76
CA GLU A 331 -7.57 7.79 11.69
C GLU A 331 -6.77 7.31 10.48
N ASN A 332 -6.79 5.98 10.22
CA ASN A 332 -6.07 5.38 9.11
C ASN A 332 -6.79 4.14 8.61
N HIS A 333 -6.54 3.78 7.34
CA HIS A 333 -7.08 2.58 6.73
C HIS A 333 -6.13 2.05 5.65
N SER A 334 -6.19 0.76 5.39
CA SER A 334 -5.45 0.12 4.30
C SER A 334 -6.01 -1.28 4.04
N LEU A 335 -5.96 -1.73 2.79
CA LEU A 335 -5.98 -3.16 2.47
C LEU A 335 -4.59 -3.76 2.74
N ASP A 336 -4.55 -5.07 2.98
CA ASP A 336 -3.31 -5.83 2.94
C ASP A 336 -2.85 -6.06 1.48
N PRO A 337 -1.63 -6.58 1.24
CA PRO A 337 -1.11 -6.77 -0.10
C PRO A 337 -1.95 -7.67 -1.01
N HIS A 338 -2.68 -8.64 -0.47
CA HIS A 338 -3.54 -9.57 -1.21
C HIS A 338 -5.03 -9.20 -1.14
N ALA A 339 -5.36 -8.07 -0.51
CA ALA A 339 -6.71 -7.60 -0.26
C ALA A 339 -7.62 -8.63 0.45
N GLU A 340 -7.04 -9.52 1.23
CA GLU A 340 -7.78 -10.47 2.07
C GLU A 340 -8.35 -9.79 3.33
N HIS A 341 -7.70 -8.70 3.78
CA HIS A 341 -8.11 -7.96 4.96
C HIS A 341 -8.14 -6.46 4.73
N LEU A 342 -9.16 -5.82 5.33
CA LEU A 342 -9.22 -4.38 5.52
C LEU A 342 -8.80 -4.04 6.95
N VAL A 343 -7.81 -3.17 7.09
CA VAL A 343 -7.29 -2.71 8.38
C VAL A 343 -7.75 -1.28 8.64
N LEU A 344 -8.39 -1.05 9.77
CA LEU A 344 -8.89 0.26 10.20
C LEU A 344 -8.28 0.62 11.55
N LEU A 345 -7.71 1.82 11.67
CA LEU A 345 -7.20 2.38 12.92
C LEU A 345 -8.09 3.55 13.33
N ASP A 346 -8.56 3.56 14.58
CA ASP A 346 -9.34 4.66 15.11
C ASP A 346 -8.52 5.70 15.89
N ASP A 347 -9.13 6.84 16.18
CA ASP A 347 -8.53 7.96 16.93
C ASP A 347 -8.31 7.66 18.42
N ALA A 348 -8.85 6.55 18.92
CA ALA A 348 -8.55 6.03 20.25
C ALA A 348 -7.28 5.17 20.28
N GLY A 349 -6.85 4.67 19.11
CA GLY A 349 -5.68 3.82 18.93
C GLY A 349 -6.01 2.33 18.91
N ASP A 350 -7.27 1.97 18.68
CA ASP A 350 -7.71 0.61 18.47
C ASP A 350 -7.57 0.24 16.99
N LEU A 351 -7.04 -0.95 16.74
CA LEU A 351 -6.88 -1.50 15.40
C LEU A 351 -7.92 -2.59 15.17
N ARG A 352 -8.67 -2.49 14.08
CA ARG A 352 -9.66 -3.47 13.66
C ARG A 352 -9.31 -4.05 12.31
N ILE A 353 -9.43 -5.34 12.17
CA ILE A 353 -9.10 -6.10 10.96
C ILE A 353 -10.36 -6.82 10.52
N PHE A 354 -10.77 -6.62 9.27
CA PHE A 354 -11.97 -7.23 8.68
C PHE A 354 -11.57 -8.15 7.53
N ASP A 355 -12.16 -9.32 7.46
CA ASP A 355 -12.05 -10.23 6.32
C ASP A 355 -12.84 -9.66 5.12
N THR A 356 -12.21 -9.52 3.96
CA THR A 356 -12.85 -8.93 2.77
C THR A 356 -13.81 -9.87 2.06
N THR A 357 -13.83 -11.16 2.42
CA THR A 357 -14.73 -12.14 1.80
C THR A 357 -16.17 -12.06 2.35
N ASP A 358 -16.32 -11.71 3.62
CA ASP A 358 -17.65 -11.63 4.26
C ASP A 358 -17.84 -10.40 5.16
N TRP A 359 -16.83 -9.53 5.23
CA TRP A 359 -16.80 -8.28 6.02
C TRP A 359 -16.99 -8.48 7.53
N SER A 360 -16.71 -9.69 8.03
CA SER A 360 -16.69 -9.95 9.46
C SER A 360 -15.42 -9.42 10.11
N GLU A 361 -15.51 -8.96 11.36
CA GLU A 361 -14.32 -8.59 12.12
C GLU A 361 -13.48 -9.84 12.39
N HIS A 362 -12.29 -9.89 11.80
CA HIS A 362 -11.30 -10.95 11.98
C HIS A 362 -10.59 -10.79 13.33
N ALA A 363 -10.16 -9.56 13.65
CA ALA A 363 -9.48 -9.27 14.91
C ALA A 363 -9.69 -7.82 15.37
N HIS A 364 -9.58 -7.61 16.68
CA HIS A 364 -9.60 -6.30 17.32
C HIS A 364 -8.46 -6.19 18.34
N VAL A 365 -7.53 -5.29 18.10
CA VAL A 365 -6.41 -5.01 19.00
C VAL A 365 -6.72 -3.73 19.78
N GLU A 366 -7.26 -3.88 21.00
CA GLU A 366 -7.61 -2.76 21.87
C GLU A 366 -6.33 -2.04 22.36
N ASP A 367 -6.34 -0.70 22.42
CA ASP A 367 -5.20 0.11 22.89
C ASP A 367 -3.90 -0.26 22.13
N ALA A 368 -3.96 -0.59 20.84
CA ALA A 368 -2.81 -1.00 20.03
C ALA A 368 -1.71 0.07 20.06
N ILE A 369 -2.09 1.33 19.87
CA ILE A 369 -1.16 2.46 19.90
C ILE A 369 -1.76 3.63 20.67
N ALA A 370 -0.90 4.50 21.21
CA ALA A 370 -1.37 5.71 21.88
C ALA A 370 -2.02 6.67 20.85
N PRO A 371 -3.16 7.32 21.20
CA PRO A 371 -3.77 8.32 20.31
C PRO A 371 -2.77 9.40 19.90
N GLY A 372 -2.74 9.73 18.63
CA GLY A 372 -1.81 10.71 18.07
C GLY A 372 -1.74 10.63 16.56
N ASN A 373 -0.84 11.39 15.95
CA ASN A 373 -0.55 11.28 14.54
C ASN A 373 0.19 9.97 14.28
N THR A 374 -0.53 8.95 13.85
CA THR A 374 0.00 7.63 13.51
C THR A 374 0.00 7.47 11.99
N HIS A 375 1.13 7.03 11.44
CA HIS A 375 1.20 6.54 10.08
C HIS A 375 1.15 5.01 10.12
N MET A 376 0.38 4.44 9.22
CA MET A 376 0.17 3.00 9.09
C MET A 376 0.65 2.53 7.72
N VAL A 377 1.29 1.37 7.71
CA VAL A 377 1.61 0.61 6.49
C VAL A 377 1.24 -0.83 6.74
N VAL A 378 0.55 -1.46 5.81
CA VAL A 378 0.26 -2.89 5.81
C VAL A 378 1.06 -3.51 4.67
N ALA A 379 1.96 -4.43 4.98
CA ALA A 379 2.89 -4.97 3.98
C ALA A 379 3.58 -6.25 4.46
N GLY A 380 4.30 -6.89 3.53
CA GLY A 380 5.10 -8.08 3.77
C GLY A 380 4.33 -9.38 3.57
N GLU A 381 5.06 -10.50 3.53
CA GLU A 381 4.52 -11.84 3.46
C GLU A 381 5.26 -12.70 4.52
N PRO A 382 4.56 -13.14 5.60
CA PRO A 382 3.16 -12.83 5.94
C PRO A 382 2.93 -11.33 6.23
N ALA A 383 1.71 -10.87 6.02
CA ALA A 383 1.38 -9.46 6.14
C ALA A 383 1.41 -8.97 7.60
N HIS A 384 1.98 -7.78 7.79
CA HIS A 384 2.06 -7.10 9.08
C HIS A 384 1.54 -5.67 8.97
N VAL A 385 1.00 -5.17 10.08
CA VAL A 385 0.64 -3.75 10.24
C VAL A 385 1.75 -3.05 11.00
N TYR A 386 2.34 -2.03 10.40
CA TYR A 386 3.38 -1.18 10.97
C TYR A 386 2.77 0.16 11.37
N LEU A 387 2.76 0.48 12.66
CA LEU A 387 2.19 1.71 13.20
C LEU A 387 3.28 2.58 13.82
N SER A 388 3.40 3.83 13.37
CA SER A 388 4.37 4.77 13.93
C SER A 388 3.88 5.39 15.23
N ASP A 389 4.71 5.41 16.27
CA ASP A 389 4.49 6.19 17.50
C ASP A 389 5.56 7.27 17.62
N SER A 390 5.24 8.47 17.15
CA SER A 390 6.15 9.62 17.22
C SER A 390 6.42 10.06 18.67
N GLY A 391 5.45 9.90 19.56
CA GLY A 391 5.57 10.32 20.96
C GLY A 391 6.53 9.46 21.77
N ASN A 392 6.54 8.16 21.50
CA ASN A 392 7.38 7.18 22.19
C ASN A 392 8.58 6.70 21.36
N GLN A 393 8.70 7.14 20.12
CA GLN A 393 9.82 6.85 19.21
C GLN A 393 10.00 5.35 18.94
N PHE A 394 8.94 4.71 18.46
CA PHE A 394 9.00 3.31 17.98
C PHE A 394 8.02 3.09 16.84
N ILE A 395 8.14 1.95 16.18
CA ILE A 395 7.13 1.39 15.29
C ILE A 395 6.58 0.14 15.97
N LEU A 396 5.26 0.05 16.11
CA LEU A 396 4.58 -1.16 16.55
C LEU A 396 4.37 -2.08 15.36
N VAL A 397 4.61 -3.37 15.56
CA VAL A 397 4.36 -4.42 14.58
C VAL A 397 3.22 -5.30 15.08
N VAL A 398 2.19 -5.45 14.26
CA VAL A 398 1.04 -6.31 14.52
C VAL A 398 1.00 -7.37 13.42
N HIS A 399 0.99 -8.64 13.80
CA HIS A 399 0.80 -9.73 12.86
C HIS A 399 -0.66 -9.74 12.40
N LEU A 400 -0.89 -9.63 11.09
CA LEU A 400 -2.22 -9.41 10.55
C LEU A 400 -3.14 -10.60 10.80
N GLU A 401 -2.74 -11.79 10.37
CA GLU A 401 -3.50 -13.04 10.49
C GLU A 401 -3.80 -13.43 11.94
N GLU A 402 -2.84 -13.21 12.86
CA GLU A 402 -3.05 -13.52 14.28
C GLU A 402 -3.80 -12.42 15.04
N GLY A 403 -3.91 -11.22 14.47
CA GLY A 403 -4.50 -10.06 15.12
C GLY A 403 -3.81 -9.73 16.46
N SER A 404 -2.50 -9.89 16.53
CA SER A 404 -1.76 -9.75 17.76
C SER A 404 -0.53 -8.86 17.64
N VAL A 405 -0.23 -8.10 18.70
CA VAL A 405 1.01 -7.31 18.77
C VAL A 405 2.19 -8.28 18.86
N GLU A 406 3.08 -8.22 17.89
CA GLU A 406 4.27 -9.04 17.83
C GLU A 406 5.44 -8.40 18.57
N GLU A 407 5.85 -7.22 18.14
CA GLU A 407 6.97 -6.50 18.70
C GLU A 407 6.85 -4.98 18.58
N SER A 408 7.83 -4.27 19.11
CA SER A 408 8.02 -2.84 18.87
C SER A 408 9.46 -2.57 18.45
N LEU A 409 9.65 -1.86 17.34
CA LEU A 409 10.93 -1.49 16.77
C LEU A 409 11.36 -0.14 17.35
N PRO A 410 12.32 -0.09 18.31
CA PRO A 410 12.70 1.17 18.95
C PRO A 410 13.50 2.05 18.01
N LEU A 411 13.18 3.34 17.99
CA LEU A 411 13.86 4.36 17.21
C LEU A 411 14.58 5.37 18.11
N THR A 412 15.51 6.12 17.52
CA THR A 412 16.22 7.22 18.23
C THR A 412 15.72 8.61 17.81
N PHE A 413 14.66 8.63 17.02
CA PHE A 413 14.01 9.82 16.46
C PHE A 413 12.49 9.58 16.41
N PRO A 414 11.65 10.61 16.40
CA PRO A 414 10.21 10.46 16.21
C PRO A 414 9.94 10.08 14.72
N PRO A 415 9.25 8.97 14.44
CA PRO A 415 8.81 8.66 13.08
C PRO A 415 7.63 9.56 12.67
N ALA A 416 7.57 9.99 11.40
CA ALA A 416 6.47 10.76 10.85
C ALA A 416 5.75 10.01 9.73
N ALA A 417 6.39 9.73 8.61
CA ALA A 417 5.81 8.97 7.51
C ALA A 417 6.53 7.64 7.37
N LEU A 418 5.79 6.63 6.93
CA LEU A 418 6.28 5.28 6.67
C LEU A 418 5.94 4.89 5.23
N ALA A 419 6.84 4.12 4.61
CA ALA A 419 6.55 3.29 3.44
C ALA A 419 7.32 1.98 3.58
N TRP A 420 6.86 0.95 2.90
CA TRP A 420 7.54 -0.33 2.83
C TRP A 420 8.25 -0.48 1.49
N ALA A 421 9.44 -1.05 1.48
CA ALA A 421 10.15 -1.47 0.29
C ALA A 421 10.55 -2.93 0.46
N GLY A 422 10.27 -3.75 -0.55
CA GLY A 422 10.51 -5.18 -0.49
C GLY A 422 10.44 -5.82 -1.86
N LEU A 423 9.88 -7.01 -1.93
CA LEU A 423 9.66 -7.74 -3.17
C LEU A 423 8.17 -7.95 -3.39
N ASP A 424 7.75 -7.93 -4.64
CA ASP A 424 6.46 -8.41 -5.05
C ASP A 424 6.53 -9.94 -5.17
N THR A 425 5.64 -10.63 -4.48
CA THR A 425 5.61 -12.10 -4.43
C THR A 425 4.55 -12.70 -5.33
N ASP A 426 3.70 -11.88 -5.93
CA ASP A 426 2.56 -12.31 -6.74
C ASP A 426 2.95 -12.90 -8.11
N HIS A 427 4.24 -12.84 -8.49
CA HIS A 427 4.70 -13.28 -9.81
C HIS A 427 5.21 -14.72 -9.90
N ASP A 428 5.29 -15.48 -8.81
CA ASP A 428 5.90 -16.81 -8.83
C ASP A 428 4.99 -17.97 -9.29
N GLU A 429 3.70 -17.74 -9.60
CA GLU A 429 2.79 -18.81 -10.05
C GLU A 429 2.42 -18.80 -11.54
N GLU A 430 2.95 -17.94 -12.38
CA GLU A 430 2.69 -18.01 -13.84
C GLU A 430 3.80 -18.72 -14.61
N ASP A 431 3.45 -19.94 -15.08
CA ASP A 431 3.87 -20.63 -16.30
C ASP A 431 5.30 -21.15 -16.45
N HIS A 432 5.59 -22.25 -15.79
CA HIS A 432 6.30 -23.33 -16.45
C HIS A 432 5.32 -24.42 -16.89
N GLU A 433 4.40 -24.12 -17.83
CA GLU A 433 3.89 -25.19 -18.68
C GLU A 433 5.05 -25.66 -19.57
N ASP A 434 5.69 -26.74 -19.15
CA ASP A 434 6.61 -27.52 -19.95
C ASP A 434 5.96 -27.85 -21.30
N GLU A 435 6.31 -27.10 -22.35
CA GLU A 435 6.09 -27.55 -23.72
C GLU A 435 6.93 -28.82 -23.96
N ASP A 436 6.35 -29.97 -23.61
CA ASP A 436 6.85 -31.28 -23.99
C ASP A 436 6.76 -31.43 -25.51
N ASP A 437 7.74 -30.87 -26.23
CA ASP A 437 7.96 -31.09 -27.65
C ASP A 437 8.33 -32.56 -27.89
N GLY A 438 7.31 -33.39 -27.98
CA GLY A 438 7.40 -34.78 -28.48
C GLY A 438 8.01 -34.85 -29.86
N HIS A 439 9.30 -34.97 -29.99
CA HIS A 439 9.94 -35.44 -31.19
C HIS A 439 9.93 -36.98 -31.27
N ASP A 440 8.93 -37.48 -31.99
CA ASP A 440 8.87 -38.84 -32.52
C ASP A 440 9.85 -38.97 -33.69
N HIS A 441 10.79 -39.95 -33.58
CA HIS A 441 11.57 -40.52 -34.69
C HIS A 441 11.31 -42.01 -34.79
#